data_34b09b6b545d045db0e16e057c8ba5b7
#
_entry.id   34b09b6b545d045db0e16e057c8ba5b7
#
_cell.length_a   1.000
_cell.length_b   1.000
_cell.length_c   1.000
_cell.angle_alpha   90.00
_cell.angle_beta   90.00
_cell.angle_gamma   90.00
#
_symmetry.space_group_name_H-M   'P 1'
#
loop_
_entity.id
_entity.type
_entity.pdbx_description
1 polymer ?
#
loop_
_entity_poly.entity_id
_entity_poly.type
_entity_poly.pdbx_seq_one_letter_code
_entity_poly.pdbx_strand_id
1 'polypeptide(L)'
;MLFMVIERYKDKEAVYKRFREKGRLMPEGVSYVSSYVSTDGNVCYQINECESEDLLHMWAANWEDITDFEFIPVISSREMSKNGKRK
;
A
#
# COMPACT_ATOMS: atom_id res chain seq x y z
N MET A 1 -10.87 -5.82 4.72
CA MET A 1 -10.49 -6.01 3.30
C MET A 1 -9.03 -5.77 3.10
N LEU A 2 -8.43 -6.60 2.29
CA LEU A 2 -7.02 -6.41 1.93
C LEU A 2 -6.89 -5.61 0.65
N PHE A 3 -5.88 -4.76 0.63
CA PHE A 3 -5.55 -4.01 -0.57
C PHE A 3 -4.08 -4.15 -0.88
N MET A 4 -3.77 -4.37 -2.15
CA MET A 4 -2.41 -4.20 -2.65
C MET A 4 -2.28 -2.74 -3.02
N VAL A 5 -1.28 -2.08 -2.45
CA VAL A 5 -0.99 -0.68 -2.75
C VAL A 5 0.32 -0.65 -3.50
N ILE A 6 0.29 -0.06 -4.68
CA ILE A 6 1.51 0.09 -5.47
C ILE A 6 1.87 1.57 -5.43
N GLU A 7 3.08 1.85 -4.95
CA GLU A 7 3.57 3.21 -4.75
C GLU A 7 4.74 3.44 -5.70
N ARG A 8 4.55 4.33 -6.67
CA ARG A 8 5.62 4.67 -7.59
C ARG A 8 6.17 6.01 -7.19
N TYR A 9 7.43 6.05 -6.78
CA TYR A 9 8.02 7.23 -6.19
C TYR A 9 8.39 8.26 -7.25
N LYS A 10 7.92 9.49 -7.08
CA LYS A 10 8.34 10.59 -7.94
C LYS A 10 9.68 11.15 -7.48
N ASP A 11 9.91 11.11 -6.17
CA ASP A 11 11.15 11.60 -5.58
C ASP A 11 11.54 10.63 -4.48
N LYS A 12 12.35 9.66 -4.85
CA LYS A 12 12.71 8.57 -3.97
C LYS A 12 13.39 9.06 -2.69
N GLU A 13 14.28 10.03 -2.82
CA GLU A 13 15.00 10.51 -1.65
C GLU A 13 14.07 11.19 -0.66
N ALA A 14 13.10 11.95 -1.17
CA ALA A 14 12.13 12.61 -0.31
C ALA A 14 11.24 11.59 0.41
N VAL A 15 10.87 10.50 -0.28
CA VAL A 15 10.07 9.45 0.34
C VAL A 15 10.81 8.83 1.51
N TYR A 16 12.06 8.44 1.30
CA TYR A 16 12.84 7.79 2.36
C TYR A 16 13.10 8.74 3.52
N LYS A 17 13.34 10.01 3.21
CA LYS A 17 13.56 11.00 4.25
C LYS A 17 12.31 11.17 5.12
N ARG A 18 11.15 11.33 4.49
CA ARG A 18 9.89 11.51 5.23
C ARG A 18 9.58 10.27 6.06
N PHE A 19 9.82 9.09 5.50
CA PHE A 19 9.60 7.86 6.23
C PHE A 19 10.48 7.77 7.47
N ARG A 20 11.75 8.15 7.34
CA ARG A 20 12.66 8.13 8.51
C ARG A 20 12.20 9.10 9.57
N GLU A 21 11.67 10.25 9.16
CA GLU A 21 11.31 11.30 10.11
C GLU A 21 9.93 11.11 10.71
N LYS A 22 8.99 10.56 9.97
CA LYS A 22 7.59 10.55 10.38
C LYS A 22 6.93 9.18 10.33
N GLY A 23 7.62 8.15 9.85
CA GLY A 23 7.05 6.83 9.70
C GLY A 23 6.03 6.77 8.57
N ARG A 24 5.14 5.81 8.64
CA ARG A 24 4.19 5.58 7.55
C ARG A 24 3.05 6.58 7.47
N LEU A 25 2.77 7.27 8.55
CA LEU A 25 1.68 8.24 8.63
C LEU A 25 0.33 7.61 8.32
N MET A 26 0.14 6.36 8.76
CA MET A 26 -1.13 5.68 8.54
C MET A 26 -2.18 6.15 9.52
N PRO A 27 -3.39 6.44 9.05
CA PRO A 27 -4.47 6.82 9.95
C PRO A 27 -4.97 5.60 10.71
N GLU A 28 -5.72 5.87 11.76
CA GLU A 28 -6.38 4.80 12.49
C GLU A 28 -7.30 4.06 11.53
N GLY A 29 -7.36 2.75 11.65
CA GLY A 29 -8.20 1.95 10.78
C GLY A 29 -7.48 1.32 9.61
N VAL A 30 -6.25 1.70 9.36
CA VAL A 30 -5.43 1.05 8.33
C VAL A 30 -4.31 0.30 9.02
N SER A 31 -4.23 -1.00 8.76
CA SER A 31 -3.19 -1.86 9.33
C SER A 31 -2.22 -2.28 8.26
N TYR A 32 -0.96 -2.07 8.51
CA TYR A 32 0.13 -2.50 7.63
C TYR A 32 0.32 -4.01 7.78
N VAL A 33 0.35 -4.74 6.68
CA VAL A 33 0.57 -6.18 6.71
C VAL A 33 1.98 -6.53 6.27
N SER A 34 2.38 -6.09 5.10
CA SER A 34 3.72 -6.36 4.58
C SER A 34 4.03 -5.44 3.42
N SER A 35 5.30 -5.33 3.08
CA SER A 35 5.68 -4.56 1.90
C SER A 35 6.99 -5.06 1.34
N TYR A 36 7.17 -4.81 0.05
CA TYR A 36 8.38 -5.17 -0.69
C TYR A 36 8.71 -4.03 -1.62
N VAL A 37 9.97 -3.69 -1.72
CA VAL A 37 10.41 -2.58 -2.57
C VAL A 37 11.20 -3.16 -3.72
N SER A 38 11.00 -2.62 -4.92
CA SER A 38 11.80 -3.04 -6.08
C SER A 38 13.27 -2.81 -5.79
N THR A 39 14.14 -3.61 -6.41
CA THR A 39 15.56 -3.54 -6.08
C THR A 39 16.19 -2.20 -6.43
N ASP A 40 15.59 -1.46 -7.36
CA ASP A 40 16.08 -0.11 -7.67
C ASP A 40 15.54 0.95 -6.70
N GLY A 41 14.65 0.55 -5.78
CA GLY A 41 14.14 1.45 -4.76
C GLY A 41 13.06 2.40 -5.20
N ASN A 42 12.53 2.22 -6.40
CA ASN A 42 11.58 3.18 -6.97
C ASN A 42 10.11 2.83 -6.79
N VAL A 43 9.80 1.58 -6.52
CA VAL A 43 8.40 1.12 -6.40
C VAL A 43 8.24 0.29 -5.15
N CYS A 44 7.20 0.56 -4.38
CA CYS A 44 6.87 -0.23 -3.21
C CYS A 44 5.56 -0.95 -3.45
N TYR A 45 5.51 -2.23 -3.12
CA TYR A 45 4.31 -3.07 -3.20
C TYR A 45 3.92 -3.39 -1.76
N GLN A 46 2.80 -2.87 -1.33
CA GLN A 46 2.44 -2.96 0.08
C GLN A 46 1.06 -3.58 0.24
N ILE A 47 0.87 -4.41 1.25
CA ILE A 47 -0.42 -4.98 1.58
C ILE A 47 -0.90 -4.31 2.85
N ASN A 48 -2.11 -3.76 2.79
CA ASN A 48 -2.75 -3.12 3.93
C ASN A 48 -4.14 -3.70 4.15
N GLU A 49 -4.57 -3.69 5.40
CA GLU A 49 -5.89 -4.13 5.78
C GLU A 49 -6.69 -2.93 6.24
N CYS A 50 -7.90 -2.73 5.72
CA CYS A 50 -8.81 -1.70 6.21
C CYS A 50 -10.21 -1.98 5.70
N GLU A 51 -11.20 -1.29 6.26
CA GLU A 51 -12.58 -1.53 5.89
C GLU A 51 -13.00 -0.85 4.59
N SER A 52 -12.31 0.21 4.23
CA SER A 52 -12.74 1.04 3.12
C SER A 52 -11.54 1.64 2.41
N GLU A 53 -11.63 1.74 1.10
CA GLU A 53 -10.59 2.36 0.31
C GLU A 53 -10.43 3.84 0.64
N ASP A 54 -11.49 4.47 1.17
CA ASP A 54 -11.40 5.88 1.57
C ASP A 54 -10.29 6.12 2.59
N LEU A 55 -10.07 5.15 3.48
CA LEU A 55 -8.99 5.28 4.45
C LEU A 55 -7.62 5.29 3.79
N LEU A 56 -7.48 4.55 2.68
CA LEU A 56 -6.24 4.56 1.93
C LEU A 56 -6.01 5.91 1.26
N HIS A 57 -7.08 6.54 0.78
CA HIS A 57 -6.95 7.87 0.18
C HIS A 57 -6.55 8.91 1.23
N MET A 58 -7.04 8.76 2.46
CA MET A 58 -6.64 9.63 3.55
C MET A 58 -5.15 9.47 3.84
N TRP A 59 -4.68 8.22 3.85
CA TRP A 59 -3.27 7.95 4.06
C TRP A 59 -2.42 8.51 2.92
N ALA A 60 -2.85 8.25 1.69
CA ALA A 60 -2.11 8.68 0.51
C ALA A 60 -1.95 10.19 0.44
N ALA A 61 -2.90 10.94 0.99
CA ALA A 61 -2.80 12.39 1.00
C ALA A 61 -1.53 12.88 1.68
N ASN A 62 -0.95 12.08 2.57
CA ASN A 62 0.30 12.44 3.24
C ASN A 62 1.53 12.24 2.37
N TRP A 63 1.38 11.60 1.21
CA TRP A 63 2.52 11.20 0.39
C TRP A 63 2.37 11.55 -1.10
N GLU A 64 1.17 11.94 -1.54
CA GLU A 64 0.92 12.03 -2.98
C GLU A 64 1.69 13.14 -3.66
N ASP A 65 2.26 14.07 -2.90
CA ASP A 65 3.14 15.08 -3.47
C ASP A 65 4.43 14.44 -4.03
N ILE A 66 4.83 13.30 -3.50
CA ILE A 66 6.09 12.64 -3.89
C ILE A 66 5.90 11.20 -4.35
N THR A 67 4.66 10.70 -4.41
CA THR A 67 4.38 9.31 -4.74
C THR A 67 3.07 9.21 -5.52
N ASP A 68 3.07 8.36 -6.55
CA ASP A 68 1.83 7.98 -7.24
C ASP A 68 1.34 6.66 -6.66
N PHE A 69 0.04 6.57 -6.40
CA PHE A 69 -0.56 5.40 -5.75
C PHE A 69 -1.53 4.67 -6.67
N GLU A 70 -1.56 3.36 -6.51
CA GLU A 70 -2.57 2.52 -7.14
C GLU A 70 -3.08 1.57 -6.05
N PHE A 71 -4.41 1.48 -5.88
CA PHE A 71 -5.01 0.63 -4.87
C PHE A 71 -5.80 -0.48 -5.55
N ILE A 72 -5.51 -1.73 -5.20
CA ILE A 72 -6.16 -2.89 -5.80
C ILE A 72 -6.72 -3.76 -4.68
N PRO A 73 -8.04 -3.93 -4.58
CA PRO A 73 -8.59 -4.86 -3.59
C PRO A 73 -8.18 -6.29 -3.97
N VAL A 74 -7.76 -7.05 -2.99
CA VAL A 74 -7.25 -8.40 -3.23
C VAL A 74 -7.77 -9.35 -2.17
N ILE A 75 -7.76 -10.64 -2.51
CA ILE A 75 -7.95 -11.71 -1.54
C ILE A 75 -6.83 -12.71 -1.76
N SER A 76 -6.62 -13.59 -0.79
CA SER A 76 -5.57 -14.59 -0.95
C SER A 76 -5.97 -15.59 -2.03
N SER A 77 -4.98 -16.22 -2.62
CA SER A 77 -5.24 -17.30 -3.59
C SER A 77 -6.02 -18.42 -2.96
N ARG A 78 -5.72 -18.71 -1.70
CA ARG A 78 -6.44 -19.74 -0.98
C ARG A 78 -7.93 -19.42 -0.85
N GLU A 79 -8.25 -18.17 -0.54
CA GLU A 79 -9.61 -17.74 -0.41
C GLU A 79 -10.34 -17.79 -1.76
N MET A 80 -9.67 -17.41 -2.82
CA MET A 80 -10.23 -17.50 -4.16
C MET A 80 -10.50 -18.96 -4.53
N SER A 81 -9.61 -19.88 -4.17
CA SER A 81 -9.83 -21.29 -4.40
C SER A 81 -11.03 -21.83 -3.67
N LYS A 82 -11.25 -21.37 -2.45
CA LYS A 82 -12.41 -21.81 -1.71
C LYS A 82 -13.69 -21.33 -2.33
N ASN A 83 -13.68 -20.16 -2.92
CA ASN A 83 -14.85 -19.63 -3.59
C ASN A 83 -15.09 -20.31 -4.89
N GLY A 84 -14.23 -21.27 -5.18
CA GLY A 84 -14.54 -22.01 -5.96
C GLY A 84 -14.36 -22.33 -7.19
N LYS A 85 -13.95 -21.93 -7.83
CA LYS A 85 -13.92 -22.26 -9.09
C LYS A 85 -12.65 -22.38 -9.68
N ARG A 86 -11.66 -22.30 -9.00
CA ARG A 86 -10.47 -22.36 -9.56
C ARG A 86 -10.03 -23.63 -9.79
N LYS A 87 -9.49 -24.00 -10.60
CA LYS A 87 -9.08 -25.21 -10.84
C LYS A 87 -7.87 -25.54 -10.42
#